data_d47a7104e16f593bb726d92c1d6d5757
#
_entry.id   d47a7104e16f593bb726d92c1d6d5757
#
_cell.length_a   1.000
_cell.length_b   1.000
_cell.length_c   1.000
_cell.angle_alpha   90.00
_cell.angle_beta   90.00
_cell.angle_gamma   90.00
#
_symmetry.space_group_name_H-M   'P 1'
#
loop_
_entity.id
_entity.type
_entity.pdbx_description
1 polymer ?
#
loop_
_entity_poly.entity_id
_entity_poly.type
_entity_poly.pdbx_seq_one_letter_code
_entity_poly.pdbx_strand_id
1 'polypeptide(L)'
;MRDPLERQDNLVSVIIPCYNSEKTIRQCLSAILNQRTSIRFDVTVVDSSSDSTPAIVEKEFPSVRLIRFERRTFAGAARNAGVRATRAPYCLMIDSDCVAEPDVIERVVARHREAEYAAVGGSLINGTPGSLSGWIGYLMEFKEFMPTTRLRLERSIPTANIAYRREILEHYGFFDEDMWLAEDILLNWKIYSGGEPILFDPEIAVIHLNRTGWRQVLAYQVSLGRLSAVARVRGGLPGRVLIDHPALVLLMPFVRTARAAVWLWAHDKKTFLFFLLAWPLYFLAAIFWSYGFFREAINNRS
;
A
#
# COMPACT_ATOMS: atom_id res chain seq x y z
N MET A 1 5.65 -1.77 -42.97
CA MET A 1 4.93 -0.83 -42.10
C MET A 1 5.47 -1.06 -40.71
N ARG A 2 6.23 -0.11 -40.15
CA ARG A 2 6.74 -0.20 -38.77
C ARG A 2 5.56 0.08 -37.83
N ASP A 3 5.44 -0.73 -36.78
CA ASP A 3 4.42 -0.64 -35.74
C ASP A 3 4.37 0.80 -35.17
N PRO A 4 3.19 1.44 -35.07
CA PRO A 4 3.04 2.78 -34.45
C PRO A 4 3.49 2.87 -33.00
N LEU A 5 3.78 1.73 -32.33
CA LEU A 5 4.27 1.63 -30.94
C LEU A 5 5.80 1.84 -30.82
N GLU A 6 6.53 2.07 -31.90
CA GLU A 6 7.97 2.41 -31.89
C GLU A 6 8.29 3.85 -31.44
N ARG A 7 7.34 4.65 -31.00
CA ARG A 7 7.68 5.85 -30.23
C ARG A 7 8.08 5.43 -28.83
N GLN A 8 9.26 5.84 -28.46
CA GLN A 8 10.07 5.64 -27.25
C GLN A 8 9.38 6.00 -25.93
N ASP A 9 8.12 5.66 -25.73
CA ASP A 9 7.38 5.98 -24.51
C ASP A 9 7.63 4.88 -23.45
N ASN A 10 7.77 5.28 -22.19
CA ASN A 10 7.91 4.36 -21.08
C ASN A 10 6.63 3.52 -20.95
N LEU A 11 6.81 2.22 -20.72
CA LEU A 11 5.68 1.30 -20.53
C LEU A 11 5.16 1.35 -19.07
N VAL A 12 6.06 1.62 -18.12
CA VAL A 12 5.75 1.72 -16.69
C VAL A 12 6.20 3.07 -16.16
N SER A 13 5.38 3.71 -15.36
CA SER A 13 5.79 4.83 -14.51
C SER A 13 5.69 4.41 -13.04
N VAL A 14 6.83 4.46 -12.34
CA VAL A 14 6.89 4.22 -10.90
C VAL A 14 6.60 5.52 -10.17
N ILE A 15 5.58 5.53 -9.33
CA ILE A 15 5.10 6.72 -8.62
C ILE A 15 5.31 6.51 -7.12
N ILE A 16 6.10 7.40 -6.51
CA ILE A 16 6.52 7.30 -5.11
C ILE A 16 6.07 8.55 -4.36
N PRO A 17 5.00 8.46 -3.57
CA PRO A 17 4.61 9.55 -2.67
C PRO A 17 5.59 9.65 -1.50
N CYS A 18 6.06 10.86 -1.18
CA CYS A 18 7.02 11.09 -0.10
C CYS A 18 6.54 12.15 0.90
N TYR A 19 6.71 11.83 2.18
CA TYR A 19 6.57 12.77 3.27
C TYR A 19 7.52 12.42 4.41
N ASN A 20 8.59 13.19 4.61
CA ASN A 20 9.62 12.99 5.63
C ASN A 20 10.27 11.59 5.56
N SER A 21 10.79 11.27 4.36
CA SER A 21 11.33 9.95 4.02
C SER A 21 12.86 9.93 3.92
N GLU A 22 13.58 10.89 4.51
CA GLU A 22 15.05 11.02 4.41
C GLU A 22 15.82 9.74 4.81
N LYS A 23 15.22 8.89 5.69
CA LYS A 23 15.83 7.65 6.17
C LYS A 23 15.68 6.48 5.21
N THR A 24 14.70 6.51 4.32
CA THR A 24 14.30 5.35 3.49
C THR A 24 14.41 5.61 2.00
N ILE A 25 14.25 6.86 1.55
CA ILE A 25 14.15 7.20 0.13
C ILE A 25 15.37 6.76 -0.69
N ARG A 26 16.60 6.77 -0.12
CA ARG A 26 17.80 6.29 -0.80
C ARG A 26 17.71 4.82 -1.16
N GLN A 27 17.27 4.00 -0.22
CA GLN A 27 17.13 2.55 -0.44
C GLN A 27 16.02 2.26 -1.44
N CYS A 28 14.90 2.97 -1.33
CA CYS A 28 13.76 2.86 -2.24
C CYS A 28 14.19 3.18 -3.69
N LEU A 29 14.76 4.35 -3.93
CA LEU A 29 15.17 4.78 -5.28
C LEU A 29 16.29 3.93 -5.84
N SER A 30 17.29 3.56 -5.02
CA SER A 30 18.36 2.67 -5.46
C SER A 30 17.81 1.33 -5.94
N ALA A 31 16.86 0.74 -5.24
CA ALA A 31 16.26 -0.53 -5.63
C ALA A 31 15.45 -0.43 -6.92
N ILE A 32 14.69 0.65 -7.11
CA ILE A 32 13.91 0.88 -8.32
C ILE A 32 14.81 1.19 -9.53
N LEU A 33 15.82 2.01 -9.38
CA LEU A 33 16.71 2.35 -10.50
C LEU A 33 17.63 1.19 -10.92
N ASN A 34 17.84 0.20 -10.05
CA ASN A 34 18.61 -1.01 -10.31
C ASN A 34 17.73 -2.23 -10.68
N GLN A 35 16.53 -2.02 -11.18
CA GLN A 35 15.66 -3.13 -11.64
C GLN A 35 16.31 -3.88 -12.81
N ARG A 36 16.25 -5.22 -12.74
CA ARG A 36 16.67 -6.13 -13.81
C ARG A 36 15.54 -6.30 -14.81
N THR A 37 15.45 -5.41 -15.79
CA THR A 37 14.39 -5.41 -16.78
C THR A 37 14.84 -4.81 -18.10
N SER A 38 14.28 -5.29 -19.21
CA SER A 38 14.38 -4.66 -20.52
C SER A 38 13.26 -3.65 -20.78
N ILE A 39 12.29 -3.55 -19.87
CA ILE A 39 11.13 -2.68 -19.99
C ILE A 39 11.54 -1.25 -19.68
N ARG A 40 11.17 -0.31 -20.55
CA ARG A 40 11.40 1.12 -20.30
C ARG A 40 10.43 1.61 -19.23
N PHE A 41 10.97 2.31 -18.26
CA PHE A 41 10.21 2.93 -17.19
C PHE A 41 10.79 4.29 -16.81
N ASP A 42 9.97 5.11 -16.19
CA ASP A 42 10.38 6.32 -15.49
C ASP A 42 10.01 6.25 -14.01
N VAL A 43 10.63 7.14 -13.23
CA VAL A 43 10.37 7.24 -11.80
C VAL A 43 9.99 8.69 -11.47
N THR A 44 8.86 8.85 -10.80
CA THR A 44 8.37 10.14 -10.31
C THR A 44 8.20 10.09 -8.80
N VAL A 45 8.97 10.91 -8.10
CA VAL A 45 8.78 11.19 -6.67
C VAL A 45 7.87 12.39 -6.53
N VAL A 46 6.81 12.25 -5.75
CA VAL A 46 5.91 13.36 -5.40
C VAL A 46 6.07 13.67 -3.93
N ASP A 47 6.74 14.76 -3.63
CA ASP A 47 7.23 15.10 -2.30
C ASP A 47 6.52 16.30 -1.68
N SER A 48 6.20 16.19 -0.40
CA SER A 48 5.69 17.28 0.44
C SER A 48 6.42 17.38 1.78
N SER A 49 7.68 16.89 1.81
CA SER A 49 8.52 16.80 3.00
C SER A 49 9.05 18.15 3.47
N SER A 50 9.29 18.23 4.77
CA SER A 50 10.01 19.33 5.42
C SER A 50 11.43 18.95 5.87
N ASP A 51 11.82 17.67 5.70
CA ASP A 51 13.17 17.15 6.00
C ASP A 51 14.07 17.18 4.75
N SER A 52 15.18 16.45 4.78
CA SER A 52 16.16 16.40 3.69
C SER A 52 15.72 15.56 2.47
N THR A 53 14.54 14.95 2.45
CA THR A 53 14.07 14.08 1.38
C THR A 53 14.24 14.70 -0.02
N PRO A 54 13.73 15.93 -0.31
CA PRO A 54 13.84 16.50 -1.66
C PRO A 54 15.28 16.77 -2.07
N ALA A 55 16.12 17.24 -1.14
CA ALA A 55 17.53 17.49 -1.44
C ALA A 55 18.30 16.20 -1.77
N ILE A 56 17.93 15.08 -1.13
CA ILE A 56 18.48 13.75 -1.45
C ILE A 56 18.09 13.35 -2.87
N VAL A 57 16.81 13.48 -3.24
CA VAL A 57 16.32 13.11 -4.56
C VAL A 57 17.01 13.96 -5.65
N GLU A 58 17.05 15.28 -5.50
CA GLU A 58 17.64 16.19 -6.48
C GLU A 58 19.13 15.95 -6.69
N LYS A 59 19.90 15.72 -5.61
CA LYS A 59 21.35 15.63 -5.68
C LYS A 59 21.86 14.23 -6.05
N GLU A 60 21.20 13.19 -5.52
CA GLU A 60 21.70 11.81 -5.62
C GLU A 60 21.02 11.02 -6.76
N PHE A 61 19.82 11.45 -7.19
CA PHE A 61 19.01 10.75 -8.20
C PHE A 61 18.52 11.67 -9.33
N PRO A 62 19.41 12.29 -10.11
CA PRO A 62 19.04 13.31 -11.11
C PRO A 62 18.19 12.78 -12.27
N SER A 63 18.10 11.46 -12.47
CA SER A 63 17.22 10.82 -13.45
C SER A 63 15.77 10.71 -12.98
N VAL A 64 15.50 10.91 -11.69
CA VAL A 64 14.18 10.82 -11.10
C VAL A 64 13.47 12.16 -11.23
N ARG A 65 12.24 12.13 -11.73
CA ARG A 65 11.40 13.33 -11.75
C ARG A 65 10.94 13.65 -10.34
N LEU A 66 11.21 14.87 -9.85
CA LEU A 66 10.70 15.34 -8.58
C LEU A 66 9.58 16.37 -8.79
N ILE A 67 8.41 16.08 -8.22
CA ILE A 67 7.29 17.02 -8.11
C ILE A 67 7.19 17.44 -6.66
N ARG A 68 7.27 18.74 -6.39
CA ARG A 68 7.22 19.28 -5.03
C ARG A 68 5.92 19.99 -4.74
N PHE A 69 5.36 19.71 -3.55
CA PHE A 69 4.29 20.49 -2.93
C PHE A 69 4.84 21.27 -1.75
N GLU A 70 4.49 22.55 -1.66
CA GLU A 70 4.90 23.43 -0.54
C GLU A 70 4.22 23.06 0.78
N ARG A 71 3.04 22.46 0.70
CA ARG A 71 2.26 22.04 1.87
C ARG A 71 2.14 20.52 1.89
N ARG A 72 2.05 19.95 3.09
CA ARG A 72 1.82 18.53 3.29
C ARG A 72 0.64 18.07 2.44
N THR A 73 0.90 17.09 1.60
CA THR A 73 -0.08 16.48 0.69
C THR A 73 -0.29 15.02 1.10
N PHE A 74 -1.54 14.55 1.07
CA PHE A 74 -1.86 13.17 1.38
C PHE A 74 -1.44 12.24 0.24
N ALA A 75 -1.24 10.97 0.57
CA ALA A 75 -0.70 9.99 -0.37
C ALA A 75 -1.56 9.85 -1.64
N GLY A 76 -2.89 9.89 -1.52
CA GLY A 76 -3.81 9.85 -2.66
C GLY A 76 -3.58 11.00 -3.64
N ALA A 77 -3.52 12.24 -3.15
CA ALA A 77 -3.26 13.42 -3.97
C ALA A 77 -1.86 13.39 -4.59
N ALA A 78 -0.86 12.92 -3.85
CA ALA A 78 0.51 12.77 -4.36
C ALA A 78 0.57 11.72 -5.49
N ARG A 79 -0.07 10.55 -5.32
CA ARG A 79 -0.17 9.52 -6.38
C ARG A 79 -0.88 10.05 -7.62
N ASN A 80 -1.99 10.76 -7.43
CA ASN A 80 -2.73 11.37 -8.55
C ASN A 80 -1.87 12.37 -9.33
N ALA A 81 -1.09 13.21 -8.65
CA ALA A 81 -0.16 14.13 -9.29
C ALA A 81 0.89 13.38 -10.12
N GLY A 82 1.44 12.29 -9.58
CA GLY A 82 2.37 11.42 -10.30
C GLY A 82 1.73 10.77 -11.53
N VAL A 83 0.51 10.24 -11.41
CA VAL A 83 -0.23 9.66 -12.55
C VAL A 83 -0.49 10.71 -13.64
N ARG A 84 -0.90 11.92 -13.28
CA ARG A 84 -1.12 13.00 -14.24
C ARG A 84 0.16 13.47 -14.95
N ALA A 85 1.33 13.27 -14.33
CA ALA A 85 2.61 13.68 -14.87
C ALA A 85 3.24 12.69 -15.88
N THR A 86 2.66 11.49 -16.04
CA THR A 86 3.13 10.47 -16.97
C THR A 86 2.08 10.13 -18.02
N ARG A 87 2.50 9.42 -19.08
CA ARG A 87 1.60 8.82 -20.10
C ARG A 87 1.76 7.30 -20.16
N ALA A 88 2.57 6.72 -19.30
CA ALA A 88 2.78 5.28 -19.28
C ALA A 88 1.45 4.52 -19.07
N PRO A 89 1.21 3.43 -19.79
CA PRO A 89 -0.01 2.63 -19.65
C PRO A 89 -0.13 1.92 -18.30
N TYR A 90 0.99 1.67 -17.62
CA TYR A 90 1.02 1.07 -16.30
C TYR A 90 1.61 2.03 -15.27
N CYS A 91 0.88 2.26 -14.18
CA CYS A 91 1.28 3.13 -13.08
C CYS A 91 1.56 2.26 -11.85
N LEU A 92 2.85 2.03 -11.56
CA LEU A 92 3.31 1.25 -10.41
C LEU A 92 3.46 2.16 -9.19
N MET A 93 2.64 1.92 -8.17
CA MET A 93 2.73 2.59 -6.88
C MET A 93 3.70 1.84 -5.97
N ILE A 94 4.68 2.56 -5.44
CA ILE A 94 5.65 2.06 -4.45
C ILE A 94 5.75 3.11 -3.35
N ASP A 95 5.66 2.71 -2.09
CA ASP A 95 5.84 3.65 -0.98
C ASP A 95 7.32 3.95 -0.75
N SER A 96 7.63 5.15 -0.24
CA SER A 96 9.01 5.63 -0.04
C SER A 96 9.81 4.87 1.02
N ASP A 97 9.17 3.99 1.77
CA ASP A 97 9.75 3.06 2.74
C ASP A 97 9.75 1.60 2.25
N CYS A 98 9.61 1.41 0.94
CA CYS A 98 9.67 0.11 0.28
C CYS A 98 10.96 -0.04 -0.54
N VAL A 99 11.56 -1.24 -0.47
CA VAL A 99 12.72 -1.64 -1.27
C VAL A 99 12.27 -2.76 -2.20
N ALA A 100 12.18 -2.45 -3.49
CA ALA A 100 11.68 -3.41 -4.47
C ALA A 100 12.72 -4.51 -4.75
N GLU A 101 12.25 -5.76 -4.88
CA GLU A 101 13.07 -6.85 -5.39
C GLU A 101 13.47 -6.58 -6.86
N PRO A 102 14.58 -7.17 -7.36
CA PRO A 102 15.20 -6.73 -8.62
C PRO A 102 14.36 -6.92 -9.89
N ASP A 103 13.26 -7.65 -9.87
CA ASP A 103 12.46 -8.02 -11.04
C ASP A 103 10.98 -7.60 -10.96
N VAL A 104 10.64 -6.70 -10.04
CA VAL A 104 9.25 -6.24 -9.82
C VAL A 104 8.63 -5.68 -11.10
N ILE A 105 9.32 -4.81 -11.83
CA ILE A 105 8.80 -4.20 -13.05
C ILE A 105 8.56 -5.24 -14.14
N GLU A 106 9.49 -6.16 -14.34
CA GLU A 106 9.38 -7.24 -15.33
C GLU A 106 8.16 -8.12 -15.04
N ARG A 107 8.00 -8.55 -13.78
CA ARG A 107 6.90 -9.41 -13.34
C ARG A 107 5.53 -8.72 -13.44
N VAL A 108 5.45 -7.46 -13.03
CA VAL A 108 4.22 -6.67 -13.15
C VAL A 108 3.74 -6.64 -14.61
N VAL A 109 4.63 -6.31 -15.55
CA VAL A 109 4.27 -6.24 -16.96
C VAL A 109 3.96 -7.61 -17.53
N ALA A 110 4.69 -8.64 -17.13
CA ALA A 110 4.40 -10.02 -17.53
C ALA A 110 2.95 -10.40 -17.17
N ARG A 111 2.52 -10.13 -15.93
CA ARG A 111 1.14 -10.43 -15.50
C ARG A 111 0.10 -9.62 -16.25
N HIS A 112 0.33 -8.33 -16.50
CA HIS A 112 -0.59 -7.52 -17.31
C HIS A 112 -0.70 -7.97 -18.77
N ARG A 113 0.33 -8.66 -19.30
CA ARG A 113 0.30 -9.26 -20.65
C ARG A 113 -0.42 -10.60 -20.70
N GLU A 114 -0.53 -11.31 -19.58
CA GLU A 114 -1.22 -12.60 -19.50
C GLU A 114 -2.75 -12.45 -19.57
N ALA A 115 -3.29 -11.39 -18.96
CA ALA A 115 -4.73 -11.12 -18.96
C ALA A 115 -5.04 -9.65 -18.65
N GLU A 116 -6.29 -9.26 -18.87
CA GLU A 116 -6.82 -7.91 -18.69
C GLU A 116 -7.06 -7.58 -17.20
N TYR A 117 -6.02 -7.68 -16.35
CA TYR A 117 -6.11 -7.24 -14.96
C TYR A 117 -6.18 -5.73 -14.87
N ALA A 118 -7.12 -5.21 -14.08
CA ALA A 118 -7.22 -3.78 -13.75
C ALA A 118 -6.00 -3.29 -12.96
N ALA A 119 -5.55 -4.15 -12.06
CA ALA A 119 -4.34 -3.93 -11.29
C ALA A 119 -3.65 -5.25 -10.97
N VAL A 120 -2.33 -5.18 -10.83
CA VAL A 120 -1.46 -6.29 -10.40
C VAL A 120 -0.63 -5.80 -9.23
N GLY A 121 -0.78 -6.43 -8.09
CA GLY A 121 0.00 -6.10 -6.90
C GLY A 121 0.73 -7.31 -6.33
N GLY A 122 1.65 -7.06 -5.42
CA GLY A 122 2.53 -8.08 -4.93
C GLY A 122 2.69 -8.13 -3.42
N SER A 123 3.59 -9.02 -2.99
CA SER A 123 3.83 -9.27 -1.58
C SER A 123 4.69 -8.19 -0.92
N LEU A 124 4.52 -8.11 0.39
CA LEU A 124 5.26 -7.23 1.28
C LEU A 124 6.07 -8.09 2.25
N ILE A 125 7.38 -7.93 2.22
CA ILE A 125 8.33 -8.63 3.11
C ILE A 125 8.60 -7.72 4.32
N ASN A 126 8.66 -8.28 5.53
CA ASN A 126 9.02 -7.50 6.71
C ASN A 126 10.49 -7.07 6.68
N GLY A 127 10.74 -5.78 6.44
CA GLY A 127 12.06 -5.16 6.42
C GLY A 127 12.62 -4.78 7.81
N THR A 128 11.89 -5.08 8.88
CA THR A 128 12.31 -4.77 10.27
C THR A 128 12.28 -6.00 11.18
N PRO A 129 12.90 -7.13 10.77
CA PRO A 129 12.78 -8.39 11.51
C PRO A 129 13.37 -8.34 12.92
N GLY A 130 14.29 -7.43 13.22
CA GLY A 130 14.86 -7.21 14.54
C GLY A 130 13.99 -6.40 15.50
N SER A 131 12.83 -5.88 15.05
CA SER A 131 11.95 -5.05 15.88
C SER A 131 10.62 -5.75 16.16
N LEU A 132 10.34 -6.00 17.44
CA LEU A 132 9.06 -6.60 17.85
C LEU A 132 7.86 -5.69 17.52
N SER A 133 7.98 -4.38 17.72
CA SER A 133 6.93 -3.42 17.34
C SER A 133 6.76 -3.33 15.81
N GLY A 134 7.87 -3.44 15.06
CA GLY A 134 7.85 -3.54 13.60
C GLY A 134 7.08 -4.79 13.14
N TRP A 135 7.33 -5.94 13.77
CA TRP A 135 6.57 -7.16 13.50
C TRP A 135 5.08 -7.02 13.77
N ILE A 136 4.71 -6.39 14.89
CA ILE A 136 3.29 -6.21 15.22
C ILE A 136 2.61 -5.29 14.20
N GLY A 137 3.24 -4.18 13.84
CA GLY A 137 2.73 -3.29 12.77
C GLY A 137 2.55 -4.05 11.45
N TYR A 138 3.59 -4.78 11.03
CA TYR A 138 3.57 -5.59 9.82
C TYR A 138 2.43 -6.62 9.82
N LEU A 139 2.26 -7.38 10.88
CA LEU A 139 1.18 -8.37 10.98
C LEU A 139 -0.21 -7.74 11.02
N MET A 140 -0.35 -6.57 11.64
CA MET A 140 -1.62 -5.83 11.65
C MET A 140 -2.05 -5.38 10.27
N GLU A 141 -1.09 -5.02 9.40
CA GLU A 141 -1.34 -4.37 8.11
C GLU A 141 -1.20 -5.35 6.93
N PHE A 142 -0.17 -6.21 6.94
CA PHE A 142 0.28 -6.91 5.74
C PHE A 142 0.27 -8.45 5.82
N LYS A 143 -0.22 -9.07 6.89
CA LYS A 143 -0.22 -10.54 7.02
C LYS A 143 -0.89 -11.27 5.85
N GLU A 144 -1.86 -10.64 5.20
CA GLU A 144 -2.59 -11.21 4.06
C GLU A 144 -1.80 -11.10 2.74
N PHE A 145 -0.74 -10.26 2.72
CA PHE A 145 0.11 -9.98 1.57
C PHE A 145 1.56 -10.46 1.76
N MET A 146 1.76 -11.49 2.59
CA MET A 146 3.07 -12.09 2.80
C MET A 146 3.48 -12.94 1.58
N PRO A 147 4.79 -13.09 1.30
CA PRO A 147 5.28 -13.90 0.17
C PRO A 147 4.97 -15.41 0.31
N THR A 148 4.61 -15.86 1.50
CA THR A 148 4.18 -17.25 1.76
C THR A 148 2.75 -17.55 1.33
N THR A 149 2.01 -16.56 0.84
CA THR A 149 0.63 -16.72 0.35
C THR A 149 0.62 -17.14 -1.13
N ARG A 150 -0.58 -17.32 -1.72
CA ARG A 150 -0.72 -17.83 -3.08
C ARG A 150 -1.16 -16.74 -4.05
N LEU A 151 -0.86 -16.95 -5.34
CA LEU A 151 -1.45 -16.19 -6.44
C LEU A 151 -2.99 -16.28 -6.38
N ARG A 152 -3.68 -15.13 -6.43
CA ARG A 152 -5.15 -15.06 -6.34
C ARG A 152 -5.71 -13.71 -6.78
N LEU A 153 -6.99 -13.67 -7.07
CA LEU A 153 -7.72 -12.41 -7.20
C LEU A 153 -8.05 -11.85 -5.81
N GLU A 154 -7.91 -10.54 -5.67
CA GLU A 154 -8.15 -9.81 -4.42
C GLU A 154 -9.14 -8.66 -4.62
N ARG A 155 -9.74 -8.22 -3.51
CA ARG A 155 -10.62 -7.05 -3.49
C ARG A 155 -9.85 -5.76 -3.33
N SER A 156 -8.69 -5.83 -2.72
CA SER A 156 -7.82 -4.69 -2.45
C SER A 156 -6.42 -5.17 -2.13
N ILE A 157 -5.41 -4.49 -2.67
CA ILE A 157 -4.00 -4.71 -2.40
C ILE A 157 -3.41 -3.35 -1.97
N PRO A 158 -2.50 -3.30 -0.97
CA PRO A 158 -1.88 -2.07 -0.53
C PRO A 158 -1.11 -1.37 -1.65
N THR A 159 -1.21 -0.04 -1.73
CA THR A 159 -0.46 0.78 -2.69
C THR A 159 1.05 0.84 -2.45
N ALA A 160 1.52 0.17 -1.43
CA ALA A 160 2.94 -0.06 -1.22
C ALA A 160 3.60 -0.92 -2.32
N ASN A 161 2.80 -1.72 -3.05
CA ASN A 161 3.26 -2.56 -4.17
C ASN A 161 2.09 -2.96 -5.08
N ILE A 162 1.66 -2.06 -5.95
CA ILE A 162 0.59 -2.35 -6.92
C ILE A 162 0.73 -1.49 -8.18
N ALA A 163 0.56 -2.10 -9.33
CA ALA A 163 0.50 -1.42 -10.62
C ALA A 163 -0.93 -1.44 -11.16
N TYR A 164 -1.44 -0.28 -11.50
CA TYR A 164 -2.74 -0.11 -12.16
C TYR A 164 -2.55 0.13 -13.65
N ARG A 165 -3.47 -0.35 -14.47
CA ARG A 165 -3.64 0.19 -15.82
C ARG A 165 -4.11 1.65 -15.68
N ARG A 166 -3.47 2.56 -16.42
CA ARG A 166 -3.82 3.99 -16.39
C ARG A 166 -5.30 4.24 -16.66
N GLU A 167 -5.86 3.60 -17.67
CA GLU A 167 -7.26 3.74 -18.06
C GLU A 167 -8.23 3.37 -16.93
N ILE A 168 -7.85 2.42 -16.06
CA ILE A 168 -8.63 2.05 -14.87
C ILE A 168 -8.63 3.20 -13.86
N LEU A 169 -7.46 3.82 -13.61
CA LEU A 169 -7.40 4.98 -12.72
C LEU A 169 -8.25 6.15 -13.27
N GLU A 170 -8.21 6.38 -14.59
CA GLU A 170 -8.98 7.41 -15.25
C GLU A 170 -10.50 7.12 -15.19
N HIS A 171 -10.89 5.87 -15.43
CA HIS A 171 -12.29 5.43 -15.41
C HIS A 171 -12.92 5.51 -14.01
N TYR A 172 -12.18 5.09 -12.96
CA TYR A 172 -12.69 5.03 -11.58
C TYR A 172 -12.46 6.31 -10.78
N GLY A 173 -11.87 7.36 -11.38
CA GLY A 173 -11.77 8.70 -10.82
C GLY A 173 -10.60 8.93 -9.88
N PHE A 174 -9.52 8.14 -10.00
CA PHE A 174 -8.28 8.26 -9.22
C PHE A 174 -8.46 8.00 -7.71
N PHE A 175 -7.42 8.29 -6.91
CA PHE A 175 -7.47 8.20 -5.45
C PHE A 175 -8.25 9.36 -4.86
N ASP A 176 -8.94 9.13 -3.73
CA ASP A 176 -9.57 10.20 -2.94
C ASP A 176 -8.47 11.10 -2.32
N GLU A 177 -8.44 12.37 -2.72
CA GLU A 177 -7.39 13.32 -2.32
C GLU A 177 -7.57 13.85 -0.89
N ASP A 178 -8.78 13.74 -0.34
CA ASP A 178 -9.12 14.20 1.02
C ASP A 178 -8.89 13.11 2.08
N MET A 179 -8.58 11.89 1.65
CA MET A 179 -8.29 10.78 2.57
C MET A 179 -6.81 10.75 2.93
N TRP A 180 -6.53 10.84 4.23
CA TRP A 180 -5.15 10.68 4.73
C TRP A 180 -4.63 9.24 4.66
N LEU A 181 -5.50 8.25 4.86
CA LEU A 181 -5.24 6.80 4.78
C LEU A 181 -6.48 6.11 4.22
N ALA A 182 -6.31 4.88 3.71
CA ALA A 182 -7.38 4.05 3.15
C ALA A 182 -7.95 4.57 1.81
N GLU A 183 -7.29 5.52 1.17
CA GLU A 183 -7.60 5.97 -0.19
C GLU A 183 -7.46 4.83 -1.21
N ASP A 184 -6.49 3.95 -0.97
CA ASP A 184 -6.25 2.73 -1.76
C ASP A 184 -7.39 1.71 -1.59
N ILE A 185 -7.85 1.51 -0.37
CA ILE A 185 -8.99 0.63 -0.09
C ILE A 185 -10.24 1.14 -0.80
N LEU A 186 -10.49 2.45 -0.79
CA LEU A 186 -11.64 3.05 -1.47
C LEU A 186 -11.57 2.85 -2.99
N LEU A 187 -10.42 3.15 -3.60
CA LEU A 187 -10.24 2.99 -5.03
C LEU A 187 -10.35 1.52 -5.46
N ASN A 188 -9.63 0.64 -4.77
CA ASN A 188 -9.66 -0.79 -5.05
C ASN A 188 -11.07 -1.37 -4.88
N TRP A 189 -11.83 -0.90 -3.88
CA TRP A 189 -13.22 -1.30 -3.70
C TRP A 189 -14.12 -0.87 -4.85
N LYS A 190 -13.95 0.36 -5.38
CA LYS A 190 -14.67 0.81 -6.58
C LYS A 190 -14.36 -0.07 -7.79
N ILE A 191 -13.07 -0.33 -8.04
CA ILE A 191 -12.58 -1.17 -9.14
C ILE A 191 -13.16 -2.59 -9.02
N TYR A 192 -13.01 -3.22 -7.85
CA TYR A 192 -13.57 -4.55 -7.59
C TYR A 192 -15.09 -4.62 -7.74
N SER A 193 -15.82 -3.60 -7.24
CA SER A 193 -17.28 -3.54 -7.33
C SER A 193 -17.77 -3.28 -8.75
N GLY A 194 -16.92 -2.71 -9.62
CA GLY A 194 -17.14 -2.58 -11.05
C GLY A 194 -16.93 -3.88 -11.82
N GLY A 195 -16.51 -4.96 -11.14
CA GLY A 195 -16.27 -6.27 -11.76
C GLY A 195 -14.86 -6.46 -12.31
N GLU A 196 -13.97 -5.51 -12.08
CA GLU A 196 -12.61 -5.53 -12.61
C GLU A 196 -11.68 -6.42 -11.76
N PRO A 197 -10.89 -7.31 -12.38
CA PRO A 197 -10.00 -8.22 -11.66
C PRO A 197 -8.74 -7.52 -11.15
N ILE A 198 -8.46 -7.66 -9.85
CA ILE A 198 -7.21 -7.24 -9.20
C ILE A 198 -6.42 -8.49 -8.86
N LEU A 199 -5.24 -8.67 -9.45
CA LEU A 199 -4.39 -9.85 -9.22
C LEU A 199 -3.37 -9.57 -8.12
N PHE A 200 -3.30 -10.46 -7.13
CA PHE A 200 -2.19 -10.55 -6.19
C PHE A 200 -1.23 -11.67 -6.61
N ASP A 201 0.04 -11.30 -6.82
CA ASP A 201 1.13 -12.24 -7.09
C ASP A 201 2.20 -12.16 -5.99
N PRO A 202 2.38 -13.21 -5.16
CA PRO A 202 3.37 -13.20 -4.08
C PRO A 202 4.83 -13.12 -4.57
N GLU A 203 5.09 -13.41 -5.84
CA GLU A 203 6.44 -13.32 -6.42
C GLU A 203 6.84 -11.89 -6.81
N ILE A 204 5.88 -10.97 -6.91
CA ILE A 204 6.14 -9.53 -7.07
C ILE A 204 6.37 -8.95 -5.68
N ALA A 205 7.61 -8.91 -5.19
CA ALA A 205 7.88 -8.64 -3.80
C ALA A 205 8.59 -7.30 -3.56
N VAL A 206 8.20 -6.62 -2.50
CA VAL A 206 8.94 -5.48 -1.94
C VAL A 206 9.19 -5.69 -0.45
N ILE A 207 10.32 -5.19 0.05
CA ILE A 207 10.67 -5.19 1.47
C ILE A 207 10.14 -3.88 2.06
N HIS A 208 9.21 -3.96 3.00
CA HIS A 208 8.63 -2.79 3.66
C HIS A 208 9.34 -2.49 4.98
N LEU A 209 9.92 -1.28 5.10
CA LEU A 209 10.61 -0.79 6.29
C LEU A 209 9.60 -0.25 7.30
N ASN A 210 9.13 -1.13 8.18
CA ASN A 210 8.05 -0.80 9.11
C ASN A 210 8.48 0.20 10.21
N ARG A 211 7.50 0.86 10.81
CA ARG A 211 7.69 1.68 12.01
C ARG A 211 8.16 0.80 13.18
N THR A 212 9.20 1.21 13.89
CA THR A 212 9.83 0.42 14.97
C THR A 212 9.57 0.96 16.37
N GLY A 213 8.91 2.12 16.51
CA GLY A 213 8.55 2.69 17.81
C GLY A 213 7.17 2.29 18.28
N TRP A 214 6.99 1.75 19.50
CA TRP A 214 5.68 1.37 20.04
C TRP A 214 4.65 2.50 20.00
N ARG A 215 5.03 3.71 20.38
CA ARG A 215 4.14 4.88 20.33
C ARG A 215 3.65 5.16 18.90
N GLN A 216 4.55 5.05 17.92
CA GLN A 216 4.23 5.26 16.51
C GLN A 216 3.30 4.17 15.98
N VAL A 217 3.60 2.90 16.27
CA VAL A 217 2.79 1.75 15.85
C VAL A 217 1.38 1.86 16.42
N LEU A 218 1.23 2.08 17.73
CA LEU A 218 -0.10 2.15 18.38
C LEU A 218 -0.90 3.37 17.93
N ALA A 219 -0.28 4.54 17.81
CA ALA A 219 -0.94 5.74 17.29
C ALA A 219 -1.40 5.57 15.85
N TYR A 220 -0.59 4.87 15.04
CA TYR A 220 -0.94 4.56 13.66
C TYR A 220 -2.12 3.58 13.58
N GLN A 221 -2.20 2.58 14.48
CA GLN A 221 -3.36 1.69 14.55
C GLN A 221 -4.65 2.44 14.90
N VAL A 222 -4.60 3.45 15.78
CA VAL A 222 -5.77 4.32 16.05
C VAL A 222 -6.21 5.04 14.76
N SER A 223 -5.26 5.57 14.01
CA SER A 223 -5.53 6.26 12.73
C SER A 223 -6.13 5.31 11.68
N LEU A 224 -5.56 4.10 11.54
CA LEU A 224 -6.08 3.06 10.65
C LEU A 224 -7.50 2.64 11.03
N GLY A 225 -7.77 2.47 12.32
CA GLY A 225 -9.11 2.16 12.82
C GLY A 225 -10.11 3.24 12.45
N ARG A 226 -9.78 4.48 12.77
CA ARG A 226 -10.60 5.66 12.45
C ARG A 226 -10.92 5.73 10.97
N LEU A 227 -9.90 5.68 10.11
CA LEU A 227 -10.09 5.85 8.67
C LEU A 227 -10.71 4.61 8.00
N SER A 228 -10.57 3.43 8.61
CA SER A 228 -11.37 2.26 8.24
C SER A 228 -12.88 2.47 8.46
N ALA A 229 -13.27 3.22 9.48
CA ALA A 229 -14.69 3.59 9.68
C ALA A 229 -15.14 4.60 8.62
N VAL A 230 -14.35 5.66 8.38
CA VAL A 230 -14.63 6.66 7.33
C VAL A 230 -14.78 5.99 5.95
N ALA A 231 -13.87 5.09 5.59
CA ALA A 231 -13.92 4.39 4.31
C ALA A 231 -15.21 3.58 4.13
N ARG A 232 -15.72 2.95 5.22
CA ARG A 232 -16.99 2.21 5.17
C ARG A 232 -18.19 3.10 4.95
N VAL A 233 -18.17 4.29 5.53
CA VAL A 233 -19.25 5.28 5.32
C VAL A 233 -19.19 5.83 3.90
N ARG A 234 -18.00 6.29 3.45
CA ARG A 234 -17.83 6.94 2.13
C ARG A 234 -17.97 5.97 0.95
N GLY A 235 -17.38 4.78 1.08
CA GLY A 235 -17.26 3.83 -0.03
C GLY A 235 -18.28 2.67 0.01
N GLY A 236 -19.17 2.61 0.99
CA GLY A 236 -20.10 1.48 1.12
C GLY A 236 -19.41 0.13 1.33
N LEU A 237 -18.23 0.11 1.96
CA LEU A 237 -17.45 -1.10 2.17
C LEU A 237 -18.15 -2.08 3.13
N PRO A 238 -17.87 -3.39 3.02
CA PRO A 238 -18.39 -4.40 3.95
C PRO A 238 -18.05 -4.08 5.42
N GLY A 239 -18.97 -4.44 6.33
CA GLY A 239 -18.82 -4.18 7.75
C GLY A 239 -19.41 -2.86 8.22
N ARG A 240 -20.29 -2.23 7.44
CA ARG A 240 -21.06 -1.04 7.86
C ARG A 240 -21.87 -1.30 9.14
N VAL A 241 -22.26 -2.54 9.39
CA VAL A 241 -22.91 -2.96 10.65
C VAL A 241 -22.14 -2.51 11.92
N LEU A 242 -20.81 -2.37 11.84
CA LEU A 242 -19.97 -1.86 12.93
C LEU A 242 -20.15 -0.35 13.15
N ILE A 243 -20.59 0.39 12.13
CA ILE A 243 -20.97 1.81 12.23
C ILE A 243 -22.36 1.92 12.85
N ASP A 244 -23.30 1.11 12.37
CA ASP A 244 -24.68 1.11 12.82
C ASP A 244 -24.81 0.57 14.26
N HIS A 245 -23.92 -0.34 14.67
CA HIS A 245 -23.86 -0.95 16.00
C HIS A 245 -22.44 -0.87 16.60
N PRO A 246 -21.96 0.31 17.06
CA PRO A 246 -20.58 0.51 17.51
C PRO A 246 -20.18 -0.40 18.68
N ALA A 247 -21.12 -0.87 19.51
CA ALA A 247 -20.83 -1.82 20.59
C ALA A 247 -20.16 -3.11 20.06
N LEU A 248 -20.46 -3.53 18.83
CA LEU A 248 -19.82 -4.69 18.20
C LEU A 248 -18.32 -4.50 17.97
N VAL A 249 -17.85 -3.25 17.91
CA VAL A 249 -16.42 -2.94 17.75
C VAL A 249 -15.59 -3.43 18.96
N LEU A 250 -16.21 -3.55 20.14
CA LEU A 250 -15.55 -4.11 21.33
C LEU A 250 -15.13 -5.57 21.15
N LEU A 251 -15.76 -6.31 20.25
CA LEU A 251 -15.39 -7.68 19.89
C LEU A 251 -14.25 -7.75 18.88
N MET A 252 -13.94 -6.65 18.17
CA MET A 252 -12.97 -6.64 17.07
C MET A 252 -11.54 -7.03 17.49
N PRO A 253 -11.01 -6.71 18.68
CA PRO A 253 -9.70 -7.21 19.09
C PRO A 253 -9.64 -8.74 19.06
N PHE A 254 -10.67 -9.42 19.55
CA PHE A 254 -10.75 -10.88 19.54
C PHE A 254 -10.88 -11.43 18.12
N VAL A 255 -11.79 -10.87 17.33
CA VAL A 255 -12.00 -11.28 15.93
C VAL A 255 -10.74 -11.11 15.10
N ARG A 256 -10.05 -9.97 15.21
CA ARG A 256 -8.81 -9.69 14.46
C ARG A 256 -7.69 -10.65 14.87
N THR A 257 -7.54 -10.91 16.17
CA THR A 257 -6.52 -11.84 16.70
C THR A 257 -6.80 -13.28 16.25
N ALA A 258 -8.04 -13.74 16.35
CA ALA A 258 -8.42 -15.07 15.89
C ALA A 258 -8.21 -15.22 14.37
N ARG A 259 -8.63 -14.23 13.57
CA ARG A 259 -8.39 -14.24 12.11
C ARG A 259 -6.91 -14.26 11.78
N ALA A 260 -6.08 -13.50 12.49
CA ALA A 260 -4.63 -13.52 12.29
C ALA A 260 -4.04 -14.90 12.61
N ALA A 261 -4.45 -15.51 13.72
CA ALA A 261 -4.01 -16.87 14.09
C ALA A 261 -4.37 -17.90 13.00
N VAL A 262 -5.63 -17.92 12.57
CA VAL A 262 -6.11 -18.84 11.53
C VAL A 262 -5.38 -18.61 10.20
N TRP A 263 -5.21 -17.36 9.80
CA TRP A 263 -4.52 -17.01 8.57
C TRP A 263 -3.05 -17.48 8.58
N LEU A 264 -2.31 -17.13 9.64
CA LEU A 264 -0.91 -17.52 9.78
C LEU A 264 -0.74 -19.04 9.90
N TRP A 265 -1.64 -19.72 10.61
CA TRP A 265 -1.65 -21.18 10.68
C TRP A 265 -1.79 -21.82 9.30
N ALA A 266 -2.62 -21.25 8.44
CA ALA A 266 -2.87 -21.78 7.10
C ALA A 266 -1.72 -21.49 6.11
N HIS A 267 -1.05 -20.33 6.21
CA HIS A 267 -0.17 -19.81 5.17
C HIS A 267 1.31 -19.71 5.58
N ASP A 268 1.61 -19.51 6.89
CA ASP A 268 2.99 -19.36 7.36
C ASP A 268 3.17 -19.90 8.79
N LYS A 269 3.52 -21.17 8.88
CA LYS A 269 3.75 -21.87 10.17
C LYS A 269 4.86 -21.24 11.02
N LYS A 270 5.90 -20.71 10.38
CA LYS A 270 7.02 -20.08 11.09
C LYS A 270 6.56 -18.79 11.76
N THR A 271 5.87 -17.93 11.01
CA THR A 271 5.33 -16.70 11.55
C THR A 271 4.18 -16.97 12.52
N PHE A 272 3.42 -18.06 12.36
CA PHE A 272 2.42 -18.47 13.34
C PHE A 272 3.04 -18.81 14.70
N LEU A 273 4.16 -19.56 14.74
CA LEU A 273 4.85 -19.85 16.00
C LEU A 273 5.36 -18.58 16.70
N PHE A 274 5.89 -17.63 15.94
CA PHE A 274 6.23 -16.30 16.47
C PHE A 274 4.97 -15.58 17.02
N PHE A 275 3.87 -15.62 16.28
CA PHE A 275 2.61 -15.00 16.69
C PHE A 275 2.06 -15.56 18.00
N LEU A 276 2.22 -16.86 18.26
CA LEU A 276 1.82 -17.49 19.53
C LEU A 276 2.52 -16.88 20.75
N LEU A 277 3.72 -16.32 20.58
CA LEU A 277 4.43 -15.59 21.64
C LEU A 277 4.07 -14.10 21.66
N ALA A 278 3.81 -13.53 20.51
CA ALA A 278 3.58 -12.09 20.32
C ALA A 278 2.09 -11.69 20.35
N TRP A 279 1.15 -12.64 20.42
CA TRP A 279 -0.30 -12.37 20.35
C TRP A 279 -0.81 -11.34 21.37
N PRO A 280 -0.28 -11.23 22.62
CA PRO A 280 -0.79 -10.21 23.55
C PRO A 280 -0.52 -8.79 23.04
N LEU A 281 0.64 -8.59 22.37
CA LEU A 281 1.01 -7.30 21.79
C LEU A 281 0.20 -7.02 20.52
N TYR A 282 -0.05 -8.05 19.71
CA TYR A 282 -0.96 -7.93 18.57
C TYR A 282 -2.39 -7.58 19.04
N PHE A 283 -2.86 -8.23 20.09
CA PHE A 283 -4.18 -7.96 20.69
C PHE A 283 -4.26 -6.53 21.23
N LEU A 284 -3.20 -6.05 21.90
CA LEU A 284 -3.10 -4.64 22.31
C LEU A 284 -3.21 -3.69 21.10
N ALA A 285 -2.47 -3.93 20.03
CA ALA A 285 -2.56 -3.14 18.81
C ALA A 285 -3.97 -3.19 18.19
N ALA A 286 -4.64 -4.34 18.25
CA ALA A 286 -6.03 -4.48 17.80
C ALA A 286 -7.02 -3.70 18.69
N ILE A 287 -6.78 -3.55 20.01
CA ILE A 287 -7.55 -2.66 20.89
C ILE A 287 -7.40 -1.20 20.41
N PHE A 288 -6.18 -0.74 20.12
CA PHE A 288 -5.94 0.63 19.65
C PHE A 288 -6.64 0.90 18.30
N TRP A 289 -6.59 -0.07 17.38
CA TRP A 289 -7.34 -0.01 16.13
C TRP A 289 -8.85 0.10 16.38
N SER A 290 -9.39 -0.75 17.27
CA SER A 290 -10.81 -0.76 17.62
C SER A 290 -11.24 0.54 18.27
N TYR A 291 -10.41 1.11 19.15
CA TYR A 291 -10.65 2.41 19.75
C TYR A 291 -10.79 3.52 18.70
N GLY A 292 -9.88 3.57 17.72
CA GLY A 292 -9.97 4.53 16.62
C GLY A 292 -11.25 4.38 15.81
N PHE A 293 -11.60 3.14 15.47
CA PHE A 293 -12.81 2.82 14.73
C PHE A 293 -14.08 3.21 15.53
N PHE A 294 -14.14 2.84 16.81
CA PHE A 294 -15.29 3.11 17.69
C PHE A 294 -15.55 4.62 17.81
N ARG A 295 -14.50 5.41 18.07
CA ARG A 295 -14.63 6.87 18.14
C ARG A 295 -15.25 7.47 16.88
N GLU A 296 -14.78 7.04 15.72
CA GLU A 296 -15.29 7.55 14.45
C GLU A 296 -16.72 7.04 14.17
N ALA A 297 -17.02 5.80 14.51
CA ALA A 297 -18.36 5.23 14.35
C ALA A 297 -19.43 6.00 15.16
N ILE A 298 -19.09 6.45 16.38
CA ILE A 298 -19.98 7.29 17.17
C ILE A 298 -20.16 8.68 16.54
N ASN A 299 -19.08 9.31 16.12
CA ASN A 299 -19.13 10.66 15.51
C ASN A 299 -19.95 10.70 14.22
N ASN A 300 -20.01 9.62 13.46
CA ASN A 300 -20.81 9.54 12.23
C ASN A 300 -22.29 9.20 12.46
N ARG A 301 -22.74 9.06 13.72
CA ARG A 301 -24.15 8.87 14.09
C ARG A 301 -24.86 10.16 14.49
N SER A 302 -24.07 11.16 14.92
CA SER A 302 -24.54 12.51 15.22
C SER A 302 -24.58 13.36 13.95
#